data_5e5f5f881e03ade53f62ce1bca343e98
#
_entry.id   5e5f5f881e03ade53f62ce1bca343e98
#
_cell.length_a   1.000
_cell.length_b   1.000
_cell.length_c   1.000
_cell.angle_alpha   90.00
_cell.angle_beta   90.00
_cell.angle_gamma   90.00
#
_symmetry.space_group_name_H-M   'P 1'
#
loop_
_entity.id
_entity.type
_entity.pdbx_description
1 polymer ?
#
loop_
_entity_poly.entity_id
_entity_poly.type
_entity_poly.pdbx_seq_one_letter_code
_entity_poly.pdbx_strand_id
1 'polypeptide(L)'
;MTGSRRQFLQIASAGALGVTLGRADVPTLGMIFPPANYPVPPEATELYPSGVRFLAEGVGLEKMTAEEYDRVFGRILPAAEKLAKEGSNAISVMGTSLTFYKGAEFEHQLKVNVTKATGLPSTTMSTGIVEGLKAVNARRIAVATAYNEDVSHRLKVFLEESGFEVVSVKGLGIVSFRDRGPVTPDELLNFSASVYEGAPKAEALVISCGALKTLGLIVPLEQRCKRPVVSSTPHALWASVRLLGLSGQSKGYGTVLGKA
;
A
#
# COMPACT_ATOMS: atom_id res chain seq x y z
N MET A 1 -55.47 69.49 -12.37
CA MET A 1 -54.68 69.89 -11.23
C MET A 1 -54.18 68.68 -10.56
N THR A 2 -52.94 68.53 -10.57
CA THR A 2 -52.06 67.41 -10.52
C THR A 2 -51.94 66.79 -9.14
N GLY A 3 -52.21 65.48 -9.00
CA GLY A 3 -51.99 64.66 -7.80
C GLY A 3 -51.03 63.50 -8.06
N SER A 4 -49.82 63.68 -7.60
CA SER A 4 -48.76 62.67 -7.73
C SER A 4 -48.97 61.50 -6.79
N ARG A 5 -49.05 60.27 -7.34
CA ARG A 5 -49.02 59.01 -6.59
C ARG A 5 -47.57 58.56 -6.40
N ARG A 6 -47.08 58.57 -5.20
CA ARG A 6 -45.82 57.91 -4.80
C ARG A 6 -46.09 56.39 -4.62
N GLN A 7 -45.53 55.59 -5.50
CA GLN A 7 -45.45 54.15 -5.35
C GLN A 7 -44.31 53.81 -4.37
N PHE A 8 -44.67 53.14 -3.29
CA PHE A 8 -43.70 52.49 -2.39
C PHE A 8 -43.18 51.23 -3.05
N LEU A 9 -41.90 51.17 -3.39
CA LEU A 9 -41.22 49.93 -3.71
C LEU A 9 -40.91 49.21 -2.41
N GLN A 10 -41.54 48.05 -2.20
CA GLN A 10 -41.11 47.04 -1.22
C GLN A 10 -39.91 46.29 -1.78
N ILE A 11 -38.75 46.52 -1.20
CA ILE A 11 -37.54 45.72 -1.44
C ILE A 11 -37.70 44.42 -0.63
N ALA A 12 -37.97 43.32 -1.33
CA ALA A 12 -37.90 41.99 -0.74
C ALA A 12 -36.44 41.63 -0.53
N SER A 13 -36.02 41.51 0.73
CA SER A 13 -34.72 40.98 1.12
C SER A 13 -34.67 39.50 0.73
N ALA A 14 -33.93 39.16 -0.31
CA ALA A 14 -33.58 37.80 -0.65
C ALA A 14 -32.66 37.27 0.47
N GLY A 15 -33.20 36.37 1.30
CA GLY A 15 -32.42 35.61 2.27
C GLY A 15 -31.33 34.82 1.53
N ALA A 16 -30.08 35.13 1.81
CA ALA A 16 -28.97 34.32 1.40
C ALA A 16 -29.08 32.97 2.08
N LEU A 17 -29.50 31.92 1.36
CA LEU A 17 -29.31 30.54 1.75
C LEU A 17 -27.81 30.33 1.81
N GLY A 18 -27.26 30.39 3.03
CA GLY A 18 -25.90 29.98 3.33
C GLY A 18 -25.80 28.49 3.02
N VAL A 19 -25.28 28.14 1.85
CA VAL A 19 -24.78 26.80 1.59
C VAL A 19 -23.59 26.61 2.52
N THR A 20 -23.82 25.98 3.66
CA THR A 20 -22.75 25.41 4.46
C THR A 20 -22.12 24.35 3.57
N LEU A 21 -20.98 24.66 2.97
CA LEU A 21 -20.08 23.67 2.39
C LEU A 21 -19.73 22.73 3.54
N GLY A 22 -20.41 21.57 3.61
CA GLY A 22 -20.07 20.50 4.52
C GLY A 22 -18.58 20.22 4.37
N ARG A 23 -17.87 20.19 5.49
CA ARG A 23 -16.48 19.80 5.54
C ARG A 23 -16.43 18.43 4.87
N ALA A 24 -15.82 18.33 3.68
CA ALA A 24 -15.67 17.05 2.99
C ALA A 24 -15.07 16.07 4.00
N ASP A 25 -15.78 14.99 4.29
CA ASP A 25 -15.30 13.98 5.23
C ASP A 25 -13.95 13.47 4.72
N VAL A 26 -12.95 13.45 5.61
CA VAL A 26 -11.61 12.95 5.29
C VAL A 26 -11.73 11.49 4.88
N PRO A 27 -11.33 11.12 3.65
CA PRO A 27 -11.48 9.76 3.17
C PRO A 27 -10.70 8.78 4.06
N THR A 28 -11.26 7.59 4.24
CA THR A 28 -10.76 6.56 5.14
C THR A 28 -10.25 5.36 4.35
N LEU A 29 -9.00 4.95 4.59
CA LEU A 29 -8.41 3.72 4.09
C LEU A 29 -8.49 2.63 5.15
N GLY A 30 -9.22 1.55 4.86
CA GLY A 30 -9.22 0.33 5.65
C GLY A 30 -8.06 -0.58 5.24
N MET A 31 -7.25 -1.00 6.20
CA MET A 31 -6.07 -1.82 5.97
C MET A 31 -6.17 -3.15 6.72
N ILE A 32 -5.93 -4.26 6.01
CA ILE A 32 -5.96 -5.62 6.56
C ILE A 32 -4.54 -6.15 6.67
N PHE A 33 -4.11 -6.47 7.90
CA PHE A 33 -2.75 -6.92 8.18
C PHE A 33 -2.68 -8.41 8.54
N PRO A 34 -1.55 -9.10 8.22
CA PRO A 34 -1.37 -10.51 8.58
C PRO A 34 -1.45 -10.78 10.09
N PRO A 35 -0.75 -10.08 11.00
CA PRO A 35 -0.86 -10.33 12.44
C PRO A 35 -2.25 -9.98 12.99
N ALA A 36 -2.67 -10.62 14.08
CA ALA A 36 -3.97 -10.37 14.71
C ALA A 36 -4.14 -8.93 15.22
N ASN A 37 -3.08 -8.39 15.84
CA ASN A 37 -3.06 -7.05 16.39
C ASN A 37 -1.91 -6.27 15.73
N TYR A 38 -2.25 -5.47 14.73
CA TYR A 38 -1.27 -4.65 14.04
C TYR A 38 -1.76 -3.20 14.01
N PRO A 39 -1.00 -2.26 14.58
CA PRO A 39 -1.38 -0.86 14.54
C PRO A 39 -1.24 -0.31 13.12
N VAL A 40 -1.87 0.83 12.89
CA VAL A 40 -1.58 1.62 11.68
C VAL A 40 -0.07 1.85 11.60
N PRO A 41 0.59 1.47 10.49
CA PRO A 41 2.05 1.62 10.38
C PRO A 41 2.44 3.10 10.44
N PRO A 42 3.53 3.46 11.15
CA PRO A 42 4.00 4.85 11.22
C PRO A 42 4.20 5.50 9.85
N GLU A 43 4.60 4.73 8.86
CA GLU A 43 4.78 5.16 7.47
C GLU A 43 3.48 5.75 6.87
N ALA A 44 2.31 5.30 7.31
CA ALA A 44 1.03 5.82 6.81
C ALA A 44 0.82 7.29 7.21
N THR A 45 1.09 7.63 8.47
CA THR A 45 0.97 9.00 8.98
C THR A 45 2.18 9.87 8.63
N GLU A 46 3.34 9.28 8.37
CA GLU A 46 4.52 9.98 7.90
C GLU A 46 4.37 10.40 6.43
N LEU A 47 3.91 9.50 5.57
CA LEU A 47 3.67 9.79 4.15
C LEU A 47 2.44 10.70 3.94
N TYR A 48 1.39 10.49 4.72
CA TYR A 48 0.10 11.17 4.60
C TYR A 48 -0.37 11.70 5.96
N PRO A 49 0.25 12.76 6.50
CA PRO A 49 -0.05 13.30 7.83
C PRO A 49 -1.42 13.96 7.91
N SER A 50 -2.04 14.24 6.77
CA SER A 50 -3.38 14.84 6.67
C SER A 50 -4.09 14.35 5.40
N GLY A 51 -5.40 14.51 5.35
CA GLY A 51 -6.20 14.20 4.16
C GLY A 51 -6.58 12.72 4.01
N VAL A 52 -6.13 11.83 4.89
CA VAL A 52 -6.53 10.42 4.95
C VAL A 52 -6.67 9.97 6.39
N ARG A 53 -7.74 9.26 6.71
CA ARG A 53 -7.88 8.50 7.95
C ARG A 53 -7.54 7.03 7.68
N PHE A 54 -6.88 6.39 8.62
CA PHE A 54 -6.47 4.99 8.50
C PHE A 54 -7.15 4.14 9.55
N LEU A 55 -7.69 2.98 9.14
CA LEU A 55 -8.19 1.93 10.02
C LEU A 55 -7.37 0.65 9.77
N ALA A 56 -7.21 -0.16 10.80
CA ALA A 56 -6.44 -1.39 10.72
C ALA A 56 -7.20 -2.56 11.34
N GLU A 57 -7.17 -3.72 10.67
CA GLU A 57 -7.72 -4.99 11.14
C GLU A 57 -6.72 -6.10 10.88
N GLY A 58 -6.65 -7.10 11.74
CA GLY A 58 -5.70 -8.21 11.62
C GLY A 58 -6.37 -9.55 11.36
N VAL A 59 -5.71 -10.43 10.58
CA VAL A 59 -6.24 -11.78 10.28
C VAL A 59 -5.60 -12.91 11.10
N GLY A 60 -4.58 -12.61 11.89
CA GLY A 60 -4.00 -13.57 12.85
C GLY A 60 -3.02 -14.56 12.25
N LEU A 61 -2.25 -14.16 11.23
CA LEU A 61 -1.11 -14.93 10.72
C LEU A 61 0.03 -14.89 11.76
N GLU A 62 0.52 -16.04 12.18
CA GLU A 62 1.60 -16.14 13.16
C GLU A 62 2.95 -16.48 12.54
N LYS A 63 2.96 -17.33 11.50
CA LYS A 63 4.16 -17.76 10.78
C LYS A 63 3.95 -17.67 9.28
N MET A 64 5.03 -17.55 8.54
CA MET A 64 5.01 -17.52 7.06
C MET A 64 5.14 -18.95 6.51
N THR A 65 4.13 -19.79 6.76
CA THR A 65 4.04 -21.18 6.28
C THR A 65 2.74 -21.43 5.52
N ALA A 66 2.69 -22.48 4.70
CA ALA A 66 1.52 -22.83 3.89
C ALA A 66 0.25 -23.00 4.73
N GLU A 67 0.36 -23.73 5.83
CA GLU A 67 -0.75 -24.03 6.74
C GLU A 67 -1.34 -22.76 7.35
N GLU A 68 -0.46 -21.84 7.74
CA GLU A 68 -0.86 -20.56 8.32
C GLU A 68 -1.56 -19.65 7.29
N TYR A 69 -1.04 -19.60 6.05
CA TYR A 69 -1.72 -18.85 4.98
C TYR A 69 -3.11 -19.43 4.70
N ASP A 70 -3.24 -20.76 4.56
CA ASP A 70 -4.54 -21.39 4.33
C ASP A 70 -5.53 -21.14 5.47
N ARG A 71 -5.05 -21.12 6.71
CA ARG A 71 -5.85 -20.80 7.90
C ARG A 71 -6.43 -19.39 7.87
N VAL A 72 -5.68 -18.41 7.38
CA VAL A 72 -6.06 -16.98 7.49
C VAL A 72 -6.76 -16.42 6.26
N PHE A 73 -6.64 -17.05 5.08
CA PHE A 73 -7.29 -16.54 3.87
C PHE A 73 -8.80 -16.32 4.03
N GLY A 74 -9.50 -17.24 4.70
CA GLY A 74 -10.92 -17.12 4.99
C GLY A 74 -11.32 -15.96 5.90
N ARG A 75 -10.34 -15.30 6.57
CA ARG A 75 -10.56 -14.18 7.49
C ARG A 75 -10.47 -12.81 6.80
N ILE A 76 -9.95 -12.76 5.56
CA ILE A 76 -9.75 -11.48 4.85
C ILE A 76 -11.09 -10.82 4.52
N LEU A 77 -12.07 -11.57 3.99
CA LEU A 77 -13.36 -11.00 3.63
C LEU A 77 -14.14 -10.49 4.85
N PRO A 78 -14.28 -11.23 5.95
CA PRO A 78 -14.88 -10.70 7.18
C PRO A 78 -14.19 -9.43 7.71
N ALA A 79 -12.85 -9.35 7.64
CA ALA A 79 -12.10 -8.16 8.04
C ALA A 79 -12.40 -6.97 7.11
N ALA A 80 -12.49 -7.21 5.81
CA ALA A 80 -12.86 -6.17 4.84
C ALA A 80 -14.29 -5.64 5.08
N GLU A 81 -15.26 -6.51 5.30
CA GLU A 81 -16.65 -6.13 5.62
C GLU A 81 -16.74 -5.33 6.92
N LYS A 82 -15.96 -5.71 7.94
CA LYS A 82 -15.87 -4.95 9.20
C LYS A 82 -15.36 -3.54 8.95
N LEU A 83 -14.24 -3.39 8.25
CA LEU A 83 -13.65 -2.08 7.89
C LEU A 83 -14.60 -1.22 7.04
N ALA A 84 -15.34 -1.83 6.13
CA ALA A 84 -16.36 -1.14 5.34
C ALA A 84 -17.48 -0.58 6.23
N LYS A 85 -17.99 -1.36 7.19
CA LYS A 85 -18.99 -0.93 8.18
C LYS A 85 -18.46 0.19 9.11
N GLU A 86 -17.17 0.23 9.36
CA GLU A 86 -16.50 1.27 10.14
C GLU A 86 -16.23 2.57 9.33
N GLY A 87 -16.71 2.62 8.08
CA GLY A 87 -16.69 3.82 7.24
C GLY A 87 -15.44 3.97 6.36
N SER A 88 -14.79 2.86 6.00
CA SER A 88 -13.74 2.90 4.98
C SER A 88 -14.31 3.28 3.61
N ASN A 89 -13.51 3.99 2.81
CA ASN A 89 -13.83 4.36 1.42
C ASN A 89 -13.05 3.51 0.40
N ALA A 90 -12.00 2.84 0.84
CA ALA A 90 -11.25 1.84 0.09
C ALA A 90 -10.64 0.81 1.04
N ILE A 91 -10.34 -0.38 0.53
CA ILE A 91 -9.73 -1.49 1.30
C ILE A 91 -8.37 -1.85 0.70
N SER A 92 -7.37 -2.02 1.56
CA SER A 92 -6.03 -2.50 1.18
C SER A 92 -5.63 -3.73 2.00
N VAL A 93 -5.29 -4.83 1.32
CA VAL A 93 -4.73 -6.02 2.00
C VAL A 93 -3.23 -5.86 2.12
N MET A 94 -2.77 -5.50 3.33
CA MET A 94 -1.42 -5.03 3.67
C MET A 94 -0.47 -6.17 4.10
N GLY A 95 -0.46 -7.25 3.35
CA GLY A 95 0.45 -8.38 3.60
C GLY A 95 1.04 -8.88 2.29
N THR A 96 2.31 -8.59 2.00
CA THR A 96 2.90 -8.96 0.70
C THR A 96 2.77 -10.46 0.47
N SER A 97 3.36 -11.28 1.35
CA SER A 97 3.27 -12.75 1.21
C SER A 97 1.84 -13.27 1.29
N LEU A 98 0.99 -12.69 2.11
CA LEU A 98 -0.43 -13.04 2.17
C LEU A 98 -1.14 -12.87 0.83
N THR A 99 -0.70 -11.93 0.00
CA THR A 99 -1.38 -11.59 -1.25
C THR A 99 -0.77 -12.26 -2.49
N PHE A 100 0.55 -12.54 -2.52
CA PHE A 100 1.17 -13.23 -3.64
C PHE A 100 1.29 -14.76 -3.48
N TYR A 101 1.11 -15.30 -2.27
CA TYR A 101 1.48 -16.68 -1.94
C TYR A 101 0.89 -17.74 -2.87
N LYS A 102 -0.33 -17.54 -3.35
CA LYS A 102 -1.04 -18.43 -4.29
C LYS A 102 -0.98 -17.96 -5.76
N GLY A 103 -0.06 -17.04 -6.11
CA GLY A 103 0.14 -16.56 -7.47
C GLY A 103 -0.72 -15.35 -7.86
N ALA A 104 -0.52 -14.86 -9.09
CA ALA A 104 -1.11 -13.62 -9.57
C ALA A 104 -2.63 -13.71 -9.78
N GLU A 105 -3.14 -14.86 -10.24
CA GLU A 105 -4.57 -15.07 -10.41
C GLU A 105 -5.31 -15.03 -9.06
N PHE A 106 -4.75 -15.68 -8.03
CA PHE A 106 -5.34 -15.61 -6.68
C PHE A 106 -5.37 -14.17 -6.16
N GLU A 107 -4.29 -13.41 -6.33
CA GLU A 107 -4.21 -12.01 -5.93
C GLU A 107 -5.27 -11.15 -6.64
N HIS A 108 -5.46 -11.37 -7.95
CA HIS A 108 -6.50 -10.72 -8.72
C HIS A 108 -7.91 -11.05 -8.17
N GLN A 109 -8.22 -12.34 -7.98
CA GLN A 109 -9.51 -12.79 -7.43
C GLN A 109 -9.75 -12.28 -6.02
N LEU A 110 -8.71 -12.16 -5.20
CA LEU A 110 -8.82 -11.59 -3.86
C LEU A 110 -9.34 -10.14 -3.92
N LYS A 111 -8.80 -9.30 -4.78
CA LYS A 111 -9.29 -7.91 -4.99
C LYS A 111 -10.74 -7.90 -5.47
N VAL A 112 -11.07 -8.72 -6.46
CA VAL A 112 -12.45 -8.84 -6.98
C VAL A 112 -13.41 -9.23 -5.85
N ASN A 113 -13.05 -10.21 -5.03
CA ASN A 113 -13.88 -10.68 -3.94
C ASN A 113 -14.04 -9.64 -2.83
N VAL A 114 -12.97 -8.93 -2.45
CA VAL A 114 -13.05 -7.83 -1.47
C VAL A 114 -13.95 -6.71 -2.00
N THR A 115 -13.77 -6.30 -3.25
CA THR A 115 -14.62 -5.27 -3.88
C THR A 115 -16.08 -5.71 -3.93
N LYS A 116 -16.35 -6.97 -4.30
CA LYS A 116 -17.72 -7.51 -4.35
C LYS A 116 -18.38 -7.57 -2.97
N ALA A 117 -17.63 -7.97 -1.94
CA ALA A 117 -18.15 -8.10 -0.58
C ALA A 117 -18.43 -6.74 0.09
N THR A 118 -17.61 -5.72 -0.21
CA THR A 118 -17.69 -4.42 0.46
C THR A 118 -18.36 -3.33 -0.37
N GLY A 119 -18.43 -3.49 -1.70
CA GLY A 119 -18.83 -2.42 -2.63
C GLY A 119 -17.76 -1.32 -2.79
N LEU A 120 -16.58 -1.49 -2.19
CA LEU A 120 -15.51 -0.48 -2.17
C LEU A 120 -14.36 -0.87 -3.12
N PRO A 121 -13.63 0.10 -3.69
CA PRO A 121 -12.41 -0.18 -4.42
C PRO A 121 -11.38 -0.84 -3.49
N SER A 122 -10.64 -1.80 -4.03
CA SER A 122 -9.65 -2.53 -3.24
C SER A 122 -8.32 -2.72 -3.97
N THR A 123 -7.25 -2.85 -3.21
CA THR A 123 -5.91 -3.18 -3.68
C THR A 123 -5.18 -4.09 -2.69
N THR A 124 -3.97 -4.50 -3.05
CA THR A 124 -3.11 -5.32 -2.21
C THR A 124 -1.70 -4.73 -2.12
N MET A 125 -0.95 -5.17 -1.13
CA MET A 125 0.47 -4.80 -1.01
C MET A 125 1.30 -5.30 -2.20
N SER A 126 0.96 -6.46 -2.77
CA SER A 126 1.59 -7.00 -3.97
C SER A 126 1.28 -6.15 -5.21
N THR A 127 0.02 -5.72 -5.38
CA THR A 127 -0.35 -4.74 -6.43
C THR A 127 0.47 -3.45 -6.28
N GLY A 128 0.67 -2.94 -5.06
CA GLY A 128 1.47 -1.73 -4.82
C GLY A 128 2.91 -1.86 -5.31
N ILE A 129 3.54 -3.03 -5.15
CA ILE A 129 4.86 -3.32 -5.72
C ILE A 129 4.82 -3.31 -7.25
N VAL A 130 3.86 -4.01 -7.85
CA VAL A 130 3.69 -4.11 -9.31
C VAL A 130 3.47 -2.72 -9.92
N GLU A 131 2.58 -1.91 -9.35
CA GLU A 131 2.30 -0.55 -9.82
C GLU A 131 3.52 0.37 -9.65
N GLY A 132 4.24 0.26 -8.53
CA GLY A 132 5.47 1.02 -8.30
C GLY A 132 6.56 0.72 -9.35
N LEU A 133 6.75 -0.55 -9.70
CA LEU A 133 7.68 -0.97 -10.75
C LEU A 133 7.25 -0.48 -12.14
N LYS A 134 5.96 -0.53 -12.45
CA LYS A 134 5.40 0.01 -13.70
C LYS A 134 5.57 1.53 -13.77
N ALA A 135 5.40 2.24 -12.68
CA ALA A 135 5.55 3.70 -12.62
C ALA A 135 6.98 4.18 -12.95
N VAL A 136 7.99 3.33 -12.76
CA VAL A 136 9.39 3.60 -13.14
C VAL A 136 9.82 2.88 -14.41
N ASN A 137 8.90 2.23 -15.12
CA ASN A 137 9.14 1.48 -16.36
C ASN A 137 10.22 0.39 -16.20
N ALA A 138 10.39 -0.17 -15.02
CA ALA A 138 11.32 -1.27 -14.80
C ALA A 138 10.79 -2.55 -15.43
N ARG A 139 11.70 -3.32 -16.05
CA ARG A 139 11.43 -4.66 -16.59
C ARG A 139 12.26 -5.73 -15.90
N ARG A 140 13.54 -5.46 -15.69
CA ARG A 140 14.47 -6.35 -14.97
C ARG A 140 14.65 -5.86 -13.55
N ILE A 141 14.43 -6.74 -12.58
CA ILE A 141 14.42 -6.37 -11.17
C ILE A 141 15.28 -7.30 -10.31
N ALA A 142 15.95 -6.72 -9.32
CA ALA A 142 16.56 -7.45 -8.22
C ALA A 142 15.64 -7.40 -7.01
N VAL A 143 15.51 -8.50 -6.27
CA VAL A 143 14.53 -8.65 -5.19
C VAL A 143 15.22 -9.08 -3.89
N ALA A 144 15.19 -8.22 -2.89
CA ALA A 144 15.58 -8.49 -1.52
C ALA A 144 14.34 -8.79 -0.69
N THR A 145 14.33 -9.91 0.03
CA THR A 145 13.15 -10.32 0.81
C THR A 145 13.51 -10.63 2.27
N ALA A 146 12.53 -10.60 3.16
CA ALA A 146 12.68 -11.17 4.50
C ALA A 146 12.60 -12.70 4.50
N TYR A 147 11.98 -13.30 3.50
CA TYR A 147 11.45 -14.66 3.51
C TYR A 147 12.53 -15.74 3.40
N ASN A 148 12.13 -16.97 3.73
CA ASN A 148 12.86 -18.18 3.40
C ASN A 148 12.83 -18.44 1.87
N GLU A 149 13.51 -19.48 1.43
CA GLU A 149 13.68 -19.80 0.02
C GLU A 149 12.36 -20.10 -0.70
N ASP A 150 11.45 -20.91 -0.09
CA ASP A 150 10.15 -21.24 -0.66
C ASP A 150 9.30 -19.98 -0.92
N VAL A 151 9.12 -19.15 0.10
CA VAL A 151 8.30 -17.93 -0.02
C VAL A 151 8.96 -16.90 -0.96
N SER A 152 10.29 -16.82 -0.98
CA SER A 152 11.03 -15.98 -1.94
C SER A 152 10.87 -16.46 -3.38
N HIS A 153 10.85 -17.78 -3.60
CA HIS A 153 10.57 -18.36 -4.91
C HIS A 153 9.15 -18.05 -5.39
N ARG A 154 8.15 -18.16 -4.51
CA ARG A 154 6.76 -17.79 -4.84
C ARG A 154 6.62 -16.33 -5.21
N LEU A 155 7.33 -15.43 -4.52
CA LEU A 155 7.38 -14.01 -4.90
C LEU A 155 8.00 -13.83 -6.30
N LYS A 156 9.08 -14.55 -6.60
CA LYS A 156 9.71 -14.52 -7.92
C LYS A 156 8.69 -14.90 -9.00
N VAL A 157 8.00 -16.05 -8.84
CA VAL A 157 6.98 -16.51 -9.78
C VAL A 157 5.87 -15.47 -9.95
N PHE A 158 5.33 -14.91 -8.86
CA PHE A 158 4.31 -13.86 -8.89
C PHE A 158 4.77 -12.63 -9.69
N LEU A 159 6.00 -12.17 -9.51
CA LEU A 159 6.53 -11.01 -10.22
C LEU A 159 6.76 -11.32 -11.71
N GLU A 160 7.19 -12.55 -12.04
CA GLU A 160 7.34 -13.01 -13.44
C GLU A 160 5.97 -13.13 -14.13
N GLU A 161 4.95 -13.68 -13.46
CA GLU A 161 3.55 -13.68 -13.94
C GLU A 161 3.00 -12.26 -14.12
N SER A 162 3.49 -11.29 -13.33
CA SER A 162 3.13 -9.87 -13.44
C SER A 162 3.89 -9.11 -14.54
N GLY A 163 4.77 -9.79 -15.30
CA GLY A 163 5.45 -9.27 -16.48
C GLY A 163 6.86 -8.72 -16.23
N PHE A 164 7.51 -9.06 -15.11
CA PHE A 164 8.88 -8.67 -14.80
C PHE A 164 9.87 -9.83 -15.00
N GLU A 165 11.11 -9.50 -15.35
CA GLU A 165 12.24 -10.43 -15.32
C GLU A 165 12.96 -10.31 -13.98
N VAL A 166 12.88 -11.35 -13.14
CA VAL A 166 13.58 -11.36 -11.84
C VAL A 166 14.99 -11.87 -12.02
N VAL A 167 15.95 -10.97 -12.15
CA VAL A 167 17.37 -11.30 -12.40
C VAL A 167 18.12 -11.74 -11.14
N SER A 168 17.62 -11.42 -9.97
CA SER A 168 18.15 -11.89 -8.68
C SER A 168 17.04 -11.87 -7.62
N VAL A 169 16.98 -12.90 -6.79
CA VAL A 169 16.17 -12.91 -5.57
C VAL A 169 16.98 -13.50 -4.43
N LYS A 170 17.04 -12.80 -3.30
CA LYS A 170 17.67 -13.29 -2.06
C LYS A 170 16.81 -12.95 -0.86
N GLY A 171 16.72 -13.86 0.09
CA GLY A 171 15.95 -13.71 1.31
C GLY A 171 16.82 -13.78 2.57
N LEU A 172 16.36 -13.14 3.65
CA LEU A 172 16.97 -13.21 4.97
C LEU A 172 16.67 -14.53 5.71
N GLY A 173 15.86 -15.42 5.13
CA GLY A 173 15.49 -16.70 5.70
C GLY A 173 14.52 -16.63 6.89
N ILE A 174 13.80 -15.52 7.07
CA ILE A 174 12.92 -15.32 8.22
C ILE A 174 11.61 -16.09 8.02
N VAL A 175 11.28 -16.96 8.96
CA VAL A 175 9.99 -17.67 9.03
C VAL A 175 9.06 -17.01 10.04
N SER A 176 9.60 -16.46 11.12
CA SER A 176 8.86 -15.77 12.16
C SER A 176 9.66 -14.57 12.68
N PHE A 177 9.09 -13.38 12.63
CA PHE A 177 9.69 -12.18 13.23
C PHE A 177 9.67 -12.22 14.76
N ARG A 178 8.74 -12.97 15.35
CA ARG A 178 8.69 -13.17 16.80
C ARG A 178 9.95 -13.87 17.31
N ASP A 179 10.42 -14.86 16.56
CA ASP A 179 11.56 -15.70 16.99
C ASP A 179 12.90 -15.05 16.66
N ARG A 180 12.99 -14.36 15.53
CA ARG A 180 14.22 -13.68 15.09
C ARG A 180 14.43 -12.31 15.73
N GLY A 181 13.35 -11.57 15.98
CA GLY A 181 13.39 -10.15 16.31
C GLY A 181 13.46 -9.24 15.06
N PRO A 182 13.54 -7.92 15.27
CA PRO A 182 13.55 -6.93 14.19
C PRO A 182 14.84 -6.96 13.38
N VAL A 183 14.72 -6.69 12.07
CA VAL A 183 15.86 -6.40 11.19
C VAL A 183 16.26 -4.94 11.40
N THR A 184 17.55 -4.68 11.68
CA THR A 184 18.00 -3.30 11.85
C THR A 184 18.06 -2.55 10.51
N PRO A 185 17.96 -1.20 10.51
CA PRO A 185 18.08 -0.41 9.28
C PRO A 185 19.39 -0.67 8.53
N ASP A 186 20.53 -0.74 9.24
CA ASP A 186 21.85 -0.97 8.62
C ASP A 186 21.97 -2.37 8.03
N GLU A 187 21.46 -3.39 8.72
CA GLU A 187 21.40 -4.75 8.20
C GLU A 187 20.59 -4.80 6.91
N LEU A 188 19.39 -4.21 6.91
CA LEU A 188 18.49 -4.21 5.75
C LEU A 188 19.06 -3.41 4.59
N LEU A 189 19.68 -2.26 4.85
CA LEU A 189 20.33 -1.44 3.83
C LEU A 189 21.46 -2.20 3.15
N ASN A 190 22.40 -2.76 3.94
CA ASN A 190 23.54 -3.50 3.40
C ASN A 190 23.12 -4.78 2.67
N PHE A 191 22.18 -5.53 3.22
CA PHE A 191 21.62 -6.71 2.56
C PHE A 191 20.98 -6.33 1.21
N SER A 192 20.08 -5.36 1.19
CA SER A 192 19.38 -4.94 -0.03
C SER A 192 20.33 -4.42 -1.10
N ALA A 193 21.32 -3.63 -0.70
CA ALA A 193 22.36 -3.15 -1.61
C ALA A 193 23.19 -4.31 -2.20
N SER A 194 23.58 -5.30 -1.39
CA SER A 194 24.35 -6.46 -1.86
C SER A 194 23.58 -7.31 -2.87
N VAL A 195 22.25 -7.41 -2.72
CA VAL A 195 21.38 -8.11 -3.68
C VAL A 195 21.38 -7.39 -5.03
N TYR A 196 21.31 -6.06 -5.03
CA TYR A 196 21.39 -5.25 -6.24
C TYR A 196 22.78 -5.30 -6.88
N GLU A 197 23.85 -5.16 -6.11
CA GLU A 197 25.24 -5.21 -6.58
C GLU A 197 25.56 -6.54 -7.28
N GLY A 198 24.96 -7.65 -6.82
CA GLY A 198 25.03 -8.95 -7.48
C GLY A 198 24.17 -9.08 -8.74
N ALA A 199 23.42 -8.04 -9.14
CA ALA A 199 22.49 -8.05 -10.26
C ALA A 199 22.59 -6.75 -11.11
N PRO A 200 23.74 -6.45 -11.72
CA PRO A 200 24.00 -5.15 -12.37
C PRO A 200 23.08 -4.84 -13.57
N LYS A 201 22.36 -5.85 -14.08
CA LYS A 201 21.36 -5.68 -15.14
C LYS A 201 19.99 -5.25 -14.63
N ALA A 202 19.77 -5.22 -13.31
CA ALA A 202 18.50 -4.80 -12.73
C ALA A 202 18.26 -3.29 -12.94
N GLU A 203 17.03 -2.96 -13.27
CA GLU A 203 16.56 -1.59 -13.53
C GLU A 203 15.89 -0.98 -12.29
N ALA A 204 15.51 -1.84 -11.35
CA ALA A 204 14.99 -1.45 -10.04
C ALA A 204 15.35 -2.50 -8.97
N LEU A 205 15.38 -2.06 -7.72
CA LEU A 205 15.48 -2.92 -6.54
C LEU A 205 14.11 -3.02 -5.87
N VAL A 206 13.68 -4.23 -5.57
CA VAL A 206 12.47 -4.50 -4.76
C VAL A 206 12.89 -4.93 -3.37
N ILE A 207 12.23 -4.39 -2.32
CA ILE A 207 12.37 -4.88 -0.94
C ILE A 207 11.00 -5.37 -0.47
N SER A 208 10.89 -6.68 -0.28
CA SER A 208 9.62 -7.34 0.00
C SER A 208 9.54 -7.90 1.41
N CYS A 209 8.60 -7.46 2.13
CA CYS A 209 7.92 -7.88 3.36
C CYS A 209 7.38 -6.65 4.11
N GLY A 210 6.09 -6.63 4.43
CA GLY A 210 5.47 -5.53 5.16
C GLY A 210 5.97 -5.30 6.58
N ALA A 211 6.66 -6.29 7.18
CA ALA A 211 7.28 -6.17 8.49
C ALA A 211 8.66 -5.47 8.48
N LEU A 212 9.24 -5.25 7.29
CA LEU A 212 10.50 -4.51 7.15
C LEU A 212 10.23 -3.01 7.12
N LYS A 213 10.92 -2.25 7.96
CA LYS A 213 10.85 -0.79 7.99
C LYS A 213 11.74 -0.22 6.88
N THR A 214 11.14 0.15 5.76
CA THR A 214 11.88 0.48 4.53
C THR A 214 11.81 1.96 4.14
N LEU A 215 10.87 2.75 4.66
CA LEU A 215 10.64 4.12 4.21
C LEU A 215 11.92 4.97 4.25
N GLY A 216 12.63 4.97 5.36
CA GLY A 216 13.90 5.69 5.53
C GLY A 216 15.08 5.13 4.73
N LEU A 217 14.94 3.95 4.11
CA LEU A 217 16.01 3.29 3.35
C LEU A 217 15.88 3.51 1.83
N ILE A 218 14.71 3.92 1.34
CA ILE A 218 14.46 4.07 -0.10
C ILE A 218 15.48 5.04 -0.71
N VAL A 219 15.54 6.27 -0.22
CA VAL A 219 16.44 7.30 -0.77
C VAL A 219 17.94 6.91 -0.66
N PRO A 220 18.46 6.46 0.50
CA PRO A 220 19.83 5.97 0.60
C PRO A 220 20.17 4.85 -0.39
N LEU A 221 19.24 3.90 -0.58
CA LEU A 221 19.43 2.81 -1.54
C LEU A 221 19.37 3.30 -2.99
N GLU A 222 18.45 4.20 -3.35
CA GLU A 222 18.43 4.83 -4.67
C GLU A 222 19.71 5.58 -4.97
N GLN A 223 20.29 6.27 -3.97
CA GLN A 223 21.56 6.95 -4.10
C GLN A 223 22.72 5.97 -4.32
N ARG A 224 22.73 4.84 -3.59
CA ARG A 224 23.78 3.81 -3.70
C ARG A 224 23.65 3.01 -5.01
N CYS A 225 22.47 2.55 -5.33
CA CYS A 225 22.21 1.70 -6.51
C CYS A 225 22.09 2.49 -7.81
N LYS A 226 21.85 3.80 -7.75
CA LYS A 226 21.53 4.67 -8.91
C LYS A 226 20.33 4.14 -9.70
N ARG A 227 19.38 3.52 -9.01
CA ARG A 227 18.15 2.94 -9.58
C ARG A 227 16.98 3.14 -8.61
N PRO A 228 15.74 3.16 -9.13
CA PRO A 228 14.55 3.21 -8.30
C PRO A 228 14.48 2.04 -7.32
N VAL A 229 13.95 2.31 -6.12
CA VAL A 229 13.68 1.31 -5.10
C VAL A 229 12.19 1.25 -4.82
N VAL A 230 11.62 0.06 -4.93
CA VAL A 230 10.21 -0.23 -4.62
C VAL A 230 10.15 -1.12 -3.40
N SER A 231 9.35 -0.77 -2.41
CA SER A 231 9.23 -1.54 -1.16
C SER A 231 7.78 -1.77 -0.75
N SER A 232 7.52 -2.77 0.06
CA SER A 232 6.17 -3.23 0.37
C SER A 232 5.25 -2.14 0.95
N THR A 233 5.46 -1.72 2.20
CA THR A 233 4.52 -0.83 2.90
C THR A 233 4.40 0.55 2.26
N PRO A 234 5.49 1.28 1.94
CA PRO A 234 5.39 2.60 1.34
C PRO A 234 4.64 2.62 0.00
N HIS A 235 4.91 1.64 -0.88
CA HIS A 235 4.29 1.60 -2.20
C HIS A 235 2.87 1.03 -2.16
N ALA A 236 2.55 0.16 -1.20
CA ALA A 236 1.17 -0.23 -0.94
C ALA A 236 0.32 0.96 -0.47
N LEU A 237 0.85 1.79 0.43
CA LEU A 237 0.18 3.02 0.86
C LEU A 237 -0.01 3.98 -0.32
N TRP A 238 1.02 4.19 -1.15
CA TRP A 238 0.94 5.02 -2.35
C TRP A 238 -0.15 4.54 -3.33
N ALA A 239 -0.22 3.24 -3.61
CA ALA A 239 -1.26 2.67 -4.47
C ALA A 239 -2.65 2.78 -3.82
N SER A 240 -2.74 2.56 -2.50
CA SER A 240 -4.01 2.56 -1.77
C SER A 240 -4.66 3.94 -1.68
N VAL A 241 -3.88 5.00 -1.40
CA VAL A 241 -4.44 6.36 -1.29
C VAL A 241 -4.92 6.89 -2.65
N ARG A 242 -4.40 6.37 -3.75
CA ARG A 242 -4.87 6.69 -5.10
C ARG A 242 -6.28 6.17 -5.37
N LEU A 243 -6.68 5.07 -4.72
CA LEU A 243 -8.08 4.59 -4.75
C LEU A 243 -9.06 5.58 -4.10
N LEU A 244 -8.56 6.45 -3.24
CA LEU A 244 -9.34 7.52 -2.60
C LEU A 244 -9.41 8.80 -3.45
N GLY A 245 -8.90 8.78 -4.70
CA GLY A 245 -8.84 9.93 -5.59
C GLY A 245 -7.71 10.92 -5.29
N LEU A 246 -6.76 10.54 -4.44
CA LEU A 246 -5.59 11.34 -4.10
C LEU A 246 -4.42 11.01 -5.04
N SER A 247 -3.46 11.94 -5.20
CA SER A 247 -2.30 11.72 -6.09
C SER A 247 -1.37 10.59 -5.61
N GLY A 248 -1.36 10.32 -4.31
CA GLY A 248 -0.38 9.44 -3.67
C GLY A 248 1.01 10.06 -3.54
N GLN A 249 1.23 11.25 -4.08
CA GLN A 249 2.55 11.90 -4.06
C GLN A 249 3.01 12.21 -2.62
N SER A 250 4.23 11.78 -2.31
CA SER A 250 4.95 12.16 -1.09
C SER A 250 6.40 12.46 -1.44
N LYS A 251 6.74 13.75 -1.49
CA LYS A 251 8.08 14.23 -1.90
C LYS A 251 9.14 13.90 -0.86
N GLY A 252 10.34 13.56 -1.32
CA GLY A 252 11.47 13.27 -0.43
C GLY A 252 11.62 11.80 -0.04
N TYR A 253 10.70 10.93 -0.46
CA TYR A 253 10.72 9.50 -0.11
C TYR A 253 11.04 8.57 -1.30
N GLY A 254 11.75 9.07 -2.30
CA GLY A 254 12.24 8.29 -3.45
C GLY A 254 11.48 8.55 -4.75
N THR A 255 11.94 7.86 -5.80
CA THR A 255 11.54 8.14 -7.18
C THR A 255 10.06 7.88 -7.45
N VAL A 256 9.50 6.78 -6.95
CA VAL A 256 8.09 6.42 -7.18
C VAL A 256 7.16 7.32 -6.36
N LEU A 257 7.43 7.45 -5.06
CA LEU A 257 6.58 8.23 -4.14
C LEU A 257 6.62 9.74 -4.45
N GLY A 258 7.64 10.22 -5.14
CA GLY A 258 7.73 11.59 -5.63
C GLY A 258 6.89 11.89 -6.87
N LYS A 259 6.32 10.86 -7.54
CA LYS A 259 5.46 11.02 -8.72
C LYS A 259 3.99 11.24 -8.30
N ALA A 260 3.31 12.10 -9.05
CA ALA A 260 1.87 12.32 -8.91
C ALA A 260 1.08 11.22 -9.60
#